data_8cb3f5810e3d95254679f028f51d5b2c
#
_entry.id   8cb3f5810e3d95254679f028f51d5b2c
#
_cell.length_a   1.000
_cell.length_b   1.000
_cell.length_c   1.000
_cell.angle_alpha   90.00
_cell.angle_beta   90.00
_cell.angle_gamma   90.00
#
_symmetry.space_group_name_H-M   'P 1'
#
loop_
_entity.id
_entity.type
_entity.pdbx_description
1 polymer ?
#
loop_
_entity_poly.entity_id
_entity_poly.type
_entity_poly.pdbx_seq_one_letter_code
_entity_poly.pdbx_strand_id
1 'polypeptide(L)'
;ENVTGILSAKVNGKLIFPQVLKALGREYKLVDDPNILLHNTANYGVPQIRKRIIIMGVRKDIEDKDAIDLYKDVKKTNYDPDMPKEVRKGLKRFVDVKEAIGDLPPVAPGQDGSTISFNYPCDNEFLRRIGSAGVHPLMDHIARNHNAKDRERFKVMIDNNWSFGEMRK
;
A
#
# COMPACT_ATOMS: atom_id res chain seq x y z
N GLU A 1 7.10 3.22 11.39
CA GLU A 1 6.01 2.54 10.65
C GLU A 1 5.90 1.09 11.11
N ASN A 2 4.68 0.58 11.26
CA ASN A 2 4.46 -0.82 11.61
C ASN A 2 3.15 -1.34 11.00
N VAL A 3 2.97 -2.67 11.00
CA VAL A 3 1.70 -3.31 10.64
C VAL A 3 0.66 -3.10 11.73
N THR A 4 -0.63 -3.16 11.37
CA THR A 4 -1.74 -2.99 12.32
C THR A 4 -1.71 -3.99 13.49
N GLY A 5 -1.05 -5.13 13.31
CA GLY A 5 -0.85 -6.13 14.36
C GLY A 5 -0.15 -5.61 15.62
N ILE A 6 0.60 -4.51 15.53
CA ILE A 6 1.26 -3.90 16.72
C ILE A 6 0.24 -3.50 17.78
N LEU A 7 -0.99 -3.15 17.40
CA LEU A 7 -2.05 -2.72 18.32
C LEU A 7 -2.54 -3.86 19.22
N SER A 8 -2.44 -5.11 18.76
CA SER A 8 -2.90 -6.31 19.49
C SER A 8 -1.75 -7.20 19.96
N ALA A 9 -0.53 -6.97 19.47
CA ALA A 9 0.63 -7.78 19.83
C ALA A 9 0.99 -7.63 21.30
N LYS A 10 1.35 -8.75 21.95
CA LYS A 10 1.72 -8.81 23.36
C LYS A 10 3.09 -9.47 23.55
N VAL A 11 3.84 -8.97 24.52
CA VAL A 11 5.05 -9.60 25.05
C VAL A 11 4.87 -9.74 26.55
N ASN A 12 5.05 -10.93 27.09
CA ASN A 12 4.82 -11.25 28.51
C ASN A 12 3.43 -10.80 29.01
N GLY A 13 2.38 -11.03 28.17
CA GLY A 13 1.00 -10.67 28.48
C GLY A 13 0.64 -9.17 28.36
N LYS A 14 1.60 -8.29 28.11
CA LYS A 14 1.40 -6.84 27.98
C LYS A 14 1.42 -6.39 26.53
N LEU A 15 0.49 -5.48 26.16
CA LEU A 15 0.46 -4.88 24.83
C LEU A 15 1.77 -4.15 24.52
N ILE A 16 2.28 -4.33 23.29
CA ILE A 16 3.52 -3.68 22.83
C ILE A 16 3.28 -2.20 22.52
N PHE A 17 2.17 -1.87 21.88
CA PHE A 17 1.90 -0.51 21.40
C PHE A 17 2.01 0.57 22.50
N PRO A 18 1.36 0.44 23.68
CA PRO A 18 1.52 1.41 24.76
C PRO A 18 2.96 1.50 25.30
N GLN A 19 3.72 0.39 25.26
CA GLN A 19 5.12 0.39 25.69
C GLN A 19 6.01 1.18 24.72
N VAL A 20 5.76 1.04 23.39
CA VAL A 20 6.45 1.82 22.36
C VAL A 20 6.16 3.31 22.53
N LEU A 21 4.87 3.68 22.70
CA LEU A 21 4.51 5.08 22.93
C LEU A 21 5.15 5.65 24.19
N LYS A 22 5.18 4.86 25.28
CA LYS A 22 5.85 5.27 26.52
C LYS A 22 7.34 5.47 26.36
N ALA A 23 8.00 4.60 25.60
CA ALA A 23 9.45 4.71 25.33
C ALA A 23 9.77 5.94 24.49
N LEU A 24 9.05 6.14 23.38
CA LEU A 24 9.24 7.31 22.50
C LEU A 24 8.81 8.61 23.19
N GLY A 25 7.76 8.56 24.02
CA GLY A 25 7.23 9.72 24.75
C GLY A 25 8.17 10.31 25.80
N ARG A 26 9.34 9.70 26.02
CA ARG A 26 10.41 10.33 26.84
C ARG A 26 10.98 11.56 26.16
N GLU A 27 11.22 11.47 24.86
CA GLU A 27 11.88 12.51 24.05
C GLU A 27 10.92 13.26 23.11
N TYR A 28 9.76 12.66 22.78
CA TYR A 28 8.86 13.17 21.76
C TYR A 28 7.46 13.43 22.31
N LYS A 29 6.81 14.50 21.81
CA LYS A 29 5.36 14.67 21.86
C LYS A 29 4.77 13.73 20.83
N LEU A 30 3.76 12.92 21.19
CA LEU A 30 3.17 11.90 20.33
C LEU A 30 1.66 11.97 20.34
N VAL A 31 1.03 11.45 19.28
CA VAL A 31 -0.40 11.12 19.26
C VAL A 31 -0.54 9.64 19.62
N ASP A 32 -1.53 9.29 20.43
CA ASP A 32 -1.77 7.92 20.90
C ASP A 32 -3.07 7.29 20.36
N ASP A 33 -3.91 8.08 19.62
CA ASP A 33 -5.14 7.58 19.01
C ASP A 33 -4.81 6.72 17.76
N PRO A 34 -5.07 5.39 17.79
CA PRO A 34 -4.83 4.51 16.66
C PRO A 34 -5.55 4.91 15.37
N ASN A 35 -6.70 5.61 15.45
CA ASN A 35 -7.44 6.06 14.27
C ASN A 35 -6.71 7.15 13.51
N ILE A 36 -5.99 8.02 14.22
CA ILE A 36 -5.14 9.06 13.63
C ILE A 36 -3.86 8.44 13.05
N LEU A 37 -3.29 7.46 13.74
CA LEU A 37 -2.05 6.79 13.34
C LEU A 37 -2.24 5.81 12.17
N LEU A 38 -3.48 5.40 11.89
CA LEU A 38 -3.78 4.42 10.85
C LEU A 38 -3.82 5.05 9.47
N HIS A 39 -2.85 4.72 8.63
CA HIS A 39 -2.77 5.15 7.25
C HIS A 39 -2.96 3.99 6.28
N ASN A 40 -3.74 4.21 5.22
CA ASN A 40 -3.86 3.30 4.09
C ASN A 40 -3.15 3.93 2.88
N THR A 41 -2.16 3.26 2.32
CA THR A 41 -1.36 3.79 1.20
C THR A 41 -2.20 4.15 -0.02
N ALA A 42 -3.32 3.45 -0.26
CA ALA A 42 -4.23 3.76 -1.36
C ALA A 42 -4.84 5.17 -1.25
N ASN A 43 -5.01 5.71 -0.02
CA ASN A 43 -5.48 7.08 0.19
C ASN A 43 -4.52 8.17 -0.35
N TYR A 44 -3.28 7.78 -0.68
CA TYR A 44 -2.20 8.66 -1.16
C TYR A 44 -1.76 8.33 -2.59
N GLY A 45 -2.58 7.58 -3.33
CA GLY A 45 -2.37 7.27 -4.74
C GLY A 45 -1.41 6.11 -5.01
N VAL A 46 -1.10 5.29 -4.00
CA VAL A 46 -0.39 4.02 -4.19
C VAL A 46 -1.41 2.95 -4.63
N PRO A 47 -1.15 2.16 -5.69
CA PRO A 47 -2.08 1.14 -6.20
C PRO A 47 -2.11 -0.12 -5.33
N GLN A 48 -2.17 0.06 -4.02
CA GLN A 48 -2.20 -1.03 -3.06
C GLN A 48 -2.93 -0.60 -1.79
N ILE A 49 -3.91 -1.40 -1.36
CA ILE A 49 -4.52 -1.26 -0.03
C ILE A 49 -3.56 -1.86 1.00
N ARG A 50 -2.83 -0.97 1.68
CA ARG A 50 -1.83 -1.35 2.69
C ARG A 50 -1.98 -0.46 3.91
N LYS A 51 -2.61 -1.01 4.95
CA LYS A 51 -2.82 -0.31 6.22
C LYS A 51 -1.59 -0.41 7.11
N ARG A 52 -1.14 0.72 7.64
CA ARG A 52 0.03 0.84 8.53
C ARG A 52 -0.25 1.80 9.67
N ILE A 53 0.31 1.50 10.82
CA ILE A 53 0.41 2.44 11.94
C ILE A 53 1.68 3.26 11.73
N ILE A 54 1.52 4.56 11.56
CA ILE A 54 2.64 5.51 11.38
C ILE A 54 2.65 6.40 12.61
N ILE A 55 3.69 6.29 13.43
CA ILE A 55 3.90 7.13 14.60
C ILE A 55 4.83 8.26 14.19
N MET A 56 4.33 9.49 14.22
CA MET A 56 5.11 10.71 14.03
C MET A 56 5.19 11.44 15.37
N GLY A 57 6.33 12.03 15.65
CA GLY A 57 6.56 12.76 16.89
C GLY A 57 7.34 14.02 16.69
N VAL A 58 7.07 15.03 17.50
CA VAL A 58 7.83 16.27 17.60
C VAL A 58 8.72 16.18 18.84
N ARG A 59 10.02 16.48 18.71
CA ARG A 59 10.92 16.52 19.87
C ARG A 59 10.41 17.52 20.90
N LYS A 60 10.53 17.20 22.17
CA LYS A 60 9.98 18.03 23.27
C LYS A 60 10.62 19.39 23.41
N ASP A 61 11.86 19.54 22.95
CA ASP A 61 12.57 20.83 22.91
C ASP A 61 12.07 21.78 21.81
N ILE A 62 11.18 21.32 20.92
CA ILE A 62 10.49 22.16 19.94
C ILE A 62 9.15 22.59 20.53
N GLU A 63 9.04 23.85 20.98
CA GLU A 63 7.89 24.32 21.75
C GLU A 63 6.67 24.60 20.86
N ASP A 64 6.88 25.18 19.67
CA ASP A 64 5.82 25.75 18.81
C ASP A 64 5.08 24.72 17.94
N LYS A 65 5.32 23.41 18.13
CA LYS A 65 4.71 22.35 17.33
C LYS A 65 4.18 21.22 18.19
N ASP A 66 3.03 20.72 17.78
CA ASP A 66 2.44 19.49 18.31
C ASP A 66 2.46 18.36 17.31
N ALA A 67 2.52 17.12 17.84
CA ALA A 67 2.53 15.91 17.00
C ALA A 67 1.25 15.78 16.16
N ILE A 68 0.10 16.26 16.64
CA ILE A 68 -1.17 16.20 15.88
C ILE A 68 -1.12 17.02 14.59
N ASP A 69 -0.35 18.09 14.54
CA ASP A 69 -0.25 18.95 13.37
C ASP A 69 0.47 18.25 12.22
N LEU A 70 1.42 17.35 12.52
CA LEU A 70 2.07 16.51 11.51
C LEU A 70 1.05 15.64 10.74
N TYR A 71 0.01 15.17 11.41
CA TYR A 71 -1.03 14.35 10.77
C TYR A 71 -2.03 15.18 9.97
N LYS A 72 -2.29 16.42 10.38
CA LYS A 72 -3.13 17.36 9.62
C LYS A 72 -2.53 17.74 8.27
N ASP A 73 -1.20 17.78 8.19
CA ASP A 73 -0.47 18.11 6.96
C ASP A 73 -0.46 16.96 5.96
N VAL A 74 -0.66 15.72 6.42
CA VAL A 74 -0.73 14.53 5.56
C VAL A 74 -2.13 14.41 4.94
N LYS A 75 -2.36 15.11 3.82
CA LYS A 75 -3.66 15.16 3.15
C LYS A 75 -3.85 13.96 2.22
N LYS A 76 -4.99 13.31 2.35
CA LYS A 76 -5.41 12.26 1.40
C LYS A 76 -5.61 12.88 0.02
N THR A 77 -5.19 12.16 -1.01
CA THR A 77 -5.35 12.53 -2.42
C THR A 77 -6.35 11.66 -3.16
N ASN A 78 -6.64 10.48 -2.60
CA ASN A 78 -7.49 9.49 -3.21
C ASN A 78 -8.56 8.99 -2.22
N TYR A 79 -9.70 8.58 -2.76
CA TYR A 79 -10.83 8.03 -2.00
C TYR A 79 -11.05 6.55 -2.30
N ASP A 80 -11.54 5.83 -1.31
CA ASP A 80 -12.06 4.47 -1.44
C ASP A 80 -13.37 4.52 -2.25
N PRO A 81 -13.54 3.72 -3.33
CA PRO A 81 -14.78 3.63 -4.08
C PRO A 81 -16.03 3.35 -3.24
N ASP A 82 -15.85 2.70 -2.09
CA ASP A 82 -16.95 2.38 -1.16
C ASP A 82 -17.32 3.56 -0.23
N MET A 83 -16.55 4.66 -0.26
CA MET A 83 -16.89 5.84 0.54
C MET A 83 -18.13 6.58 0.02
N PRO A 84 -18.93 7.24 0.90
CA PRO A 84 -20.02 8.11 0.50
C PRO A 84 -19.55 9.23 -0.45
N LYS A 85 -20.41 9.61 -1.41
CA LYS A 85 -20.07 10.61 -2.45
C LYS A 85 -19.69 11.97 -1.86
N GLU A 86 -20.28 12.32 -0.73
CA GLU A 86 -20.08 13.60 -0.03
C GLU A 86 -18.65 13.83 0.42
N VAL A 87 -17.95 12.74 0.80
CA VAL A 87 -16.54 12.80 1.28
C VAL A 87 -15.51 12.66 0.17
N ARG A 88 -15.94 12.46 -1.09
CA ARG A 88 -15.05 12.28 -2.25
C ARG A 88 -14.61 13.60 -2.88
N LYS A 89 -15.21 14.74 -2.47
CA LYS A 89 -14.98 16.04 -3.09
C LYS A 89 -13.49 16.42 -3.07
N GLY A 90 -12.95 16.70 -4.26
CA GLY A 90 -11.54 17.07 -4.43
C GLY A 90 -10.55 15.90 -4.38
N LEU A 91 -11.03 14.66 -4.20
CA LEU A 91 -10.18 13.48 -4.20
C LEU A 91 -10.33 12.70 -5.51
N LYS A 92 -9.26 12.02 -5.95
CA LYS A 92 -9.28 11.06 -7.05
C LYS A 92 -9.70 9.68 -6.52
N ARG A 93 -10.24 8.80 -7.36
CA ARG A 93 -10.46 7.41 -6.94
C ARG A 93 -9.13 6.69 -6.69
N PHE A 94 -9.17 5.59 -5.98
CA PHE A 94 -8.00 4.72 -5.85
C PHE A 94 -7.48 4.30 -7.23
N VAL A 95 -6.15 4.28 -7.36
CA VAL A 95 -5.49 3.68 -8.52
C VAL A 95 -5.65 2.17 -8.44
N ASP A 96 -6.21 1.56 -9.47
CA ASP A 96 -6.39 0.11 -9.50
C ASP A 96 -5.16 -0.60 -10.12
N VAL A 97 -5.15 -1.93 -10.02
CA VAL A 97 -4.04 -2.76 -10.52
C VAL A 97 -3.90 -2.63 -12.05
N LYS A 98 -5.02 -2.51 -12.76
CA LYS A 98 -5.01 -2.36 -14.23
C LYS A 98 -4.37 -1.03 -14.64
N GLU A 99 -4.65 0.04 -13.90
CA GLU A 99 -4.00 1.33 -14.15
C GLU A 99 -2.50 1.30 -13.83
N ALA A 100 -2.10 0.51 -12.83
CA ALA A 100 -0.71 0.48 -12.37
C ALA A 100 0.21 -0.40 -13.23
N ILE A 101 -0.28 -1.51 -13.74
CA ILE A 101 0.52 -2.53 -14.42
C ILE A 101 -0.16 -3.13 -15.67
N GLY A 102 -1.33 -2.61 -16.09
CA GLY A 102 -2.09 -3.17 -17.22
C GLY A 102 -1.45 -2.96 -18.59
N ASP A 103 -0.45 -2.13 -18.64
CA ASP A 103 0.41 -1.87 -19.81
C ASP A 103 1.63 -2.81 -19.87
N LEU A 104 1.95 -3.57 -18.80
CA LEU A 104 3.06 -4.50 -18.83
C LEU A 104 2.76 -5.71 -19.74
N PRO A 105 3.73 -6.16 -20.56
CA PRO A 105 3.55 -7.32 -21.41
C PRO A 105 3.37 -8.59 -20.57
N PRO A 106 2.54 -9.53 -21.01
CA PRO A 106 2.44 -10.82 -20.35
C PRO A 106 3.77 -11.58 -20.48
N VAL A 107 4.17 -12.25 -19.40
CA VAL A 107 5.35 -13.11 -19.34
C VAL A 107 4.94 -14.53 -18.98
N ALA A 108 5.53 -15.52 -19.66
CA ALA A 108 5.30 -16.92 -19.33
C ALA A 108 5.98 -17.32 -17.99
N PRO A 109 5.51 -18.35 -17.30
CA PRO A 109 6.17 -18.84 -16.09
C PRO A 109 7.67 -19.09 -16.30
N GLY A 110 8.52 -18.48 -15.49
CA GLY A 110 9.98 -18.55 -15.59
C GLY A 110 10.60 -17.66 -16.67
N GLN A 111 9.81 -16.91 -17.43
CA GLN A 111 10.32 -16.01 -18.45
C GLN A 111 10.87 -14.73 -17.84
N ASP A 112 11.97 -14.25 -18.38
CA ASP A 112 12.53 -12.93 -18.14
C ASP A 112 11.94 -11.94 -19.16
N GLY A 113 11.13 -11.00 -18.68
CA GLY A 113 10.51 -9.96 -19.48
C GLY A 113 11.46 -8.85 -19.90
N SER A 114 12.68 -8.77 -19.35
CA SER A 114 13.68 -7.76 -19.72
C SER A 114 14.14 -7.89 -21.19
N THR A 115 13.95 -9.07 -21.79
CA THR A 115 14.26 -9.35 -23.19
C THR A 115 13.13 -8.93 -24.13
N ILE A 116 11.98 -8.54 -23.62
CA ILE A 116 10.84 -8.12 -24.42
C ILE A 116 11.01 -6.66 -24.78
N SER A 117 11.13 -6.38 -26.09
CA SER A 117 11.06 -5.00 -26.60
C SER A 117 9.63 -4.50 -26.46
N PHE A 118 9.44 -3.44 -25.68
CA PHE A 118 8.13 -2.97 -25.31
C PHE A 118 8.00 -1.47 -25.53
N ASN A 119 6.96 -1.08 -26.27
CA ASN A 119 6.62 0.32 -26.50
C ASN A 119 5.32 0.64 -25.78
N TYR A 120 5.37 1.56 -24.81
CA TYR A 120 4.23 1.96 -24.00
C TYR A 120 3.60 3.24 -24.53
N PRO A 121 2.42 3.20 -25.14
CA PRO A 121 1.57 4.36 -25.18
C PRO A 121 1.05 4.62 -23.75
N CYS A 122 1.59 5.63 -23.08
CA CYS A 122 1.15 5.92 -21.73
C CYS A 122 0.01 6.93 -21.71
N ASP A 123 -1.23 6.47 -21.79
CA ASP A 123 -2.44 7.30 -21.61
C ASP A 123 -2.85 7.42 -20.13
N ASN A 124 -2.12 6.78 -19.25
CA ASN A 124 -2.48 6.63 -17.85
C ASN A 124 -1.79 7.69 -16.98
N GLU A 125 -2.57 8.47 -16.23
CA GLU A 125 -2.05 9.52 -15.36
C GLU A 125 -1.10 8.98 -14.29
N PHE A 126 -1.37 7.80 -13.74
CA PHE A 126 -0.52 7.18 -12.73
C PHE A 126 0.88 6.88 -13.30
N LEU A 127 0.96 6.25 -14.46
CA LEU A 127 2.22 5.90 -15.10
C LEU A 127 3.03 7.14 -15.52
N ARG A 128 2.34 8.19 -16.01
CA ARG A 128 3.01 9.48 -16.27
C ARG A 128 3.61 10.08 -15.00
N ARG A 129 2.90 10.00 -13.88
CA ARG A 129 3.35 10.56 -12.62
C ARG A 129 4.56 9.83 -12.04
N ILE A 130 4.65 8.51 -12.20
CA ILE A 130 5.82 7.73 -11.74
C ILE A 130 6.96 7.71 -12.75
N GLY A 131 6.82 8.40 -13.90
CA GLY A 131 7.86 8.47 -14.92
C GLY A 131 8.05 7.19 -15.74
N SER A 132 7.03 6.31 -15.75
CA SER A 132 7.07 5.03 -16.47
C SER A 132 6.71 5.16 -17.95
N ALA A 133 6.50 6.38 -18.47
CA ALA A 133 6.16 6.61 -19.85
C ALA A 133 7.41 6.49 -20.74
N GLY A 134 7.37 5.64 -21.76
CA GLY A 134 8.41 5.53 -22.78
C GLY A 134 8.91 4.12 -23.03
N VAL A 135 9.95 4.02 -23.85
CA VAL A 135 10.62 2.74 -24.15
C VAL A 135 11.70 2.52 -23.12
N HIS A 136 11.50 1.55 -22.24
CA HIS A 136 12.50 1.15 -21.25
C HIS A 136 12.69 -0.36 -21.30
N PRO A 137 13.91 -0.88 -21.08
CA PRO A 137 14.05 -2.28 -20.74
C PRO A 137 13.28 -2.54 -19.45
N LEU A 138 12.40 -3.54 -19.44
CA LEU A 138 11.65 -3.93 -18.26
C LEU A 138 12.58 -4.59 -17.25
N MET A 139 13.06 -3.82 -16.28
CA MET A 139 13.87 -4.37 -15.19
C MET A 139 12.97 -5.13 -14.22
N ASP A 140 13.49 -6.26 -13.74
CA ASP A 140 12.82 -7.10 -12.73
C ASP A 140 11.43 -7.66 -13.13
N HIS A 141 11.08 -7.60 -14.41
CA HIS A 141 9.84 -8.18 -14.93
C HIS A 141 10.02 -9.68 -15.22
N ILE A 142 10.33 -10.43 -14.19
CA ILE A 142 10.63 -11.87 -14.26
C ILE A 142 9.50 -12.66 -13.62
N ALA A 143 8.86 -13.52 -14.41
CA ALA A 143 7.81 -14.39 -13.89
C ALA A 143 8.39 -15.54 -13.07
N ARG A 144 7.85 -15.75 -11.87
CA ARG A 144 8.19 -16.93 -11.07
C ARG A 144 7.80 -18.21 -11.81
N ASN A 145 8.69 -19.20 -11.79
CA ASN A 145 8.36 -20.51 -12.32
C ASN A 145 7.53 -21.30 -11.29
N HIS A 146 6.21 -21.21 -11.40
CA HIS A 146 5.30 -21.96 -10.54
C HIS A 146 5.23 -23.43 -10.96
N ASN A 147 5.17 -24.34 -9.98
CA ASN A 147 4.97 -25.76 -10.22
C ASN A 147 3.56 -26.04 -10.82
N ALA A 148 3.38 -27.24 -11.39
CA ALA A 148 2.12 -27.62 -12.05
C ALA A 148 0.90 -27.53 -11.10
N LYS A 149 1.07 -27.93 -9.83
CA LYS A 149 0.01 -27.91 -8.81
C LYS A 149 -0.44 -26.47 -8.49
N ASP A 150 0.48 -25.51 -8.38
CA ASP A 150 0.12 -24.13 -8.13
C ASP A 150 -0.55 -23.49 -9.35
N ARG A 151 -0.10 -23.83 -10.57
CA ARG A 151 -0.75 -23.35 -11.81
C ARG A 151 -2.19 -23.84 -11.93
N GLU A 152 -2.44 -25.09 -11.59
CA GLU A 152 -3.79 -25.66 -11.58
C GLU A 152 -4.68 -24.96 -10.54
N ARG A 153 -4.15 -24.72 -9.35
CA ARG A 153 -4.87 -23.94 -8.30
C ARG A 153 -5.23 -22.54 -8.78
N PHE A 154 -4.30 -21.82 -9.38
CA PHE A 154 -4.56 -20.48 -9.91
C PHE A 154 -5.62 -20.52 -11.00
N LYS A 155 -5.59 -21.53 -11.88
CA LYS A 155 -6.62 -21.71 -12.90
C LYS A 155 -8.00 -21.89 -12.28
N VAL A 156 -8.14 -22.79 -11.30
CA VAL A 156 -9.41 -23.00 -10.58
C VAL A 156 -9.90 -21.70 -9.91
N MET A 157 -8.99 -20.93 -9.31
CA MET A 157 -9.35 -19.63 -8.70
C MET A 157 -9.88 -18.65 -9.74
N ILE A 158 -9.23 -18.55 -10.90
CA ILE A 158 -9.65 -17.66 -11.99
C ILE A 158 -11.00 -18.09 -12.54
N ASP A 159 -11.16 -19.38 -12.87
CA ASP A 159 -12.38 -19.94 -13.48
C ASP A 159 -13.61 -19.76 -12.57
N ASN A 160 -13.43 -19.73 -11.26
CA ASN A 160 -14.50 -19.56 -10.28
C ASN A 160 -14.57 -18.15 -9.67
N ASN A 161 -13.70 -17.23 -10.07
CA ASN A 161 -13.55 -15.90 -9.46
C ASN A 161 -13.33 -15.96 -7.93
N TRP A 162 -12.52 -16.91 -7.47
CA TRP A 162 -12.22 -17.14 -6.07
C TRP A 162 -10.98 -16.40 -5.61
N SER A 163 -11.03 -15.86 -4.41
CA SER A 163 -9.84 -15.45 -3.66
C SER A 163 -9.08 -16.66 -3.10
N PHE A 164 -7.84 -16.46 -2.67
CA PHE A 164 -7.05 -17.50 -2.03
C PHE A 164 -7.68 -18.04 -0.72
N GLY A 165 -8.47 -17.21 -0.03
CA GLY A 165 -9.21 -17.58 1.17
C GLY A 165 -10.39 -18.52 0.87
N GLU A 166 -11.06 -18.34 -0.27
CA GLU A 166 -12.18 -19.18 -0.70
C GLU A 166 -11.72 -20.54 -1.15
N MET A 167 -10.54 -20.62 -1.78
CA MET A 167 -9.96 -21.89 -2.20
C MET A 167 -9.53 -22.79 -1.03
N ARG A 168 -9.35 -22.26 0.18
CA ARG A 168 -8.95 -23.02 1.37
C ARG A 168 -10.13 -23.63 2.14
N LYS A 169 -11.36 -23.35 1.76
CA LYS A 169 -12.57 -23.94 2.31
C LYS A 169 -12.97 -25.19 1.55
#